data_7abb9b2c6a1254b37546655f6a3195d8
#
_entry.id   7abb9b2c6a1254b37546655f6a3195d8
#
_cell.length_a   1.000
_cell.length_b   1.000
_cell.length_c   1.000
_cell.angle_alpha   90.00
_cell.angle_beta   90.00
_cell.angle_gamma   90.00
#
_symmetry.space_group_name_H-M   'P 1'
#
loop_
_entity.id
_entity.type
_entity.pdbx_description
1 polymer ?
#
loop_
_entity_poly.entity_id
_entity_poly.type
_entity_poly.pdbx_seq_one_letter_code
_entity_poly.pdbx_strand_id
1 'polypeptide(L)'
;MSQLSIRAFVLVGMMLLASATPLAQLSKADPEIELEVDQSHMILTPGESVNLTLTIHNNGSSIETYDVEIDSMVSPPPAAWTVTPTSNTVSNVLPTYNSTLTIVVQLGETATPSDNGMFTIIVSESDGTASSTIDVYVSVAIVYNPHLDATGVGDQGLLAIDPGQSVDLSIAVSNFGSVTDSYLLSAGEEPDLSGWWANYSSGGSSNTTTTPPAWSASVSDVLTFGNSYTSANGLSSMLEELLRSADSPSNTSDFTSGGWTISDHWDDVNTSGSAQNLSLASGVWDTVIVQDQSQIPGFLRTNSDWLASKNGSVHLADRIDSEGAAMMLMMTWGRRNGDAQNPILYSNFTVMQDRLEQGYIDYRDNVSLETSAEIYIAPVGLAFKHIHDSIVASGGNPLSPTSTFYGLYSADGSHPSTSGSYLSACVLFAALTGDSPVGLTDNTTMDATLRLTLQQAAAEVVFNGSSEYIYPWEASGVIQAMSQHSSFPAGWEVRWLDDQIENLSANGQETATLRITIPSDASPGATGVRCLLYTSPSPRDRTRSRMPSSA
;
A
#
# COMPACT_ATOMS: atom_id res chain seq x y z
N MET A 1 -53.98 -39.53 5.93
CA MET A 1 -52.59 -39.91 5.58
C MET A 1 -51.86 -38.64 5.23
N SER A 2 -50.90 -38.33 6.06
CA SER A 2 -50.34 -37.01 6.20
C SER A 2 -49.34 -36.65 5.08
N GLN A 3 -49.20 -35.36 4.78
CA GLN A 3 -48.28 -34.78 3.78
C GLN A 3 -46.79 -35.11 4.03
N LEU A 4 -46.46 -35.86 5.08
CA LEU A 4 -45.08 -36.27 5.40
C LEU A 4 -44.60 -37.48 4.55
N SER A 5 -45.48 -38.27 3.94
CA SER A 5 -45.06 -39.43 3.15
C SER A 5 -44.62 -39.11 1.72
N ILE A 6 -45.03 -37.96 1.17
CA ILE A 6 -44.65 -37.59 -0.20
C ILE A 6 -43.28 -36.90 -0.27
N ARG A 7 -42.85 -36.20 0.80
CA ARG A 7 -41.52 -35.57 0.85
C ARG A 7 -40.39 -36.59 1.07
N ALA A 8 -40.65 -37.71 1.75
CA ALA A 8 -39.65 -38.77 1.93
C ALA A 8 -39.37 -39.54 0.64
N PHE A 9 -40.37 -39.71 -0.23
CA PHE A 9 -40.18 -40.44 -1.50
C PHE A 9 -39.41 -39.60 -2.55
N VAL A 10 -39.54 -38.28 -2.53
CA VAL A 10 -38.78 -37.40 -3.45
C VAL A 10 -37.32 -37.31 -3.01
N LEU A 11 -37.03 -37.32 -1.71
CA LEU A 11 -35.63 -37.26 -1.20
C LEU A 11 -34.89 -38.60 -1.42
N VAL A 12 -35.56 -39.73 -1.32
CA VAL A 12 -34.97 -41.06 -1.60
C VAL A 12 -34.77 -41.26 -3.12
N GLY A 13 -35.67 -40.73 -3.94
CA GLY A 13 -35.50 -40.74 -5.41
C GLY A 13 -34.32 -39.88 -5.90
N MET A 14 -34.01 -38.77 -5.26
CA MET A 14 -32.85 -37.94 -5.57
C MET A 14 -31.53 -38.52 -5.05
N MET A 15 -31.53 -39.26 -3.93
CA MET A 15 -30.35 -39.97 -3.43
C MET A 15 -29.97 -41.23 -4.23
N LEU A 16 -30.92 -41.87 -4.92
CA LEU A 16 -30.67 -43.04 -5.74
C LEU A 16 -30.22 -42.75 -7.18
N LEU A 17 -30.37 -41.48 -7.61
CA LEU A 17 -29.81 -41.02 -8.91
C LEU A 17 -28.40 -40.43 -8.80
N ALA A 18 -27.89 -40.23 -7.57
CA ALA A 18 -26.53 -39.74 -7.34
C ALA A 18 -25.44 -40.83 -7.26
N SER A 19 -25.80 -42.11 -7.39
CA SER A 19 -24.84 -43.22 -7.18
C SER A 19 -24.52 -44.06 -8.41
N ALA A 20 -24.80 -43.63 -9.62
CA ALA A 20 -24.46 -44.41 -10.82
C ALA A 20 -24.15 -43.53 -12.05
N THR A 21 -23.12 -42.75 -11.97
CA THR A 21 -22.18 -42.47 -13.08
C THR A 21 -20.86 -42.04 -12.46
N PRO A 22 -19.70 -42.60 -12.82
CA PRO A 22 -18.46 -41.93 -12.59
C PRO A 22 -18.60 -40.60 -13.35
N LEU A 23 -18.61 -39.49 -12.67
CA LEU A 23 -18.27 -38.21 -13.25
C LEU A 23 -16.86 -38.43 -13.83
N ALA A 24 -16.79 -38.71 -15.13
CA ALA A 24 -15.59 -38.39 -15.87
C ALA A 24 -15.34 -36.91 -15.48
N GLN A 25 -14.27 -36.61 -14.77
CA GLN A 25 -13.68 -35.31 -14.80
C GLN A 25 -13.48 -35.06 -16.31
N LEU A 26 -14.38 -34.26 -16.87
CA LEU A 26 -14.06 -33.56 -18.10
C LEU A 26 -12.84 -32.74 -17.68
N SER A 27 -11.65 -33.21 -18.07
CA SER A 27 -10.52 -32.32 -18.16
C SER A 27 -11.02 -31.18 -19.02
N LYS A 28 -11.14 -29.98 -18.41
CA LYS A 28 -11.39 -28.78 -19.17
C LYS A 28 -10.26 -28.78 -20.21
N ALA A 29 -10.59 -28.93 -21.49
CA ALA A 29 -9.59 -28.78 -22.53
C ALA A 29 -8.95 -27.42 -22.30
N ASP A 30 -7.62 -27.37 -22.34
CA ASP A 30 -6.94 -26.08 -22.27
C ASP A 30 -7.55 -25.18 -23.35
N PRO A 31 -7.86 -23.92 -23.04
CA PRO A 31 -8.45 -23.02 -24.00
C PRO A 31 -7.50 -22.88 -25.22
N GLU A 32 -8.04 -22.86 -26.44
CA GLU A 32 -7.24 -22.68 -27.66
C GLU A 32 -6.52 -21.33 -27.67
N ILE A 33 -7.09 -20.33 -26.99
CA ILE A 33 -6.52 -18.99 -26.77
C ILE A 33 -6.40 -18.77 -25.26
N GLU A 34 -5.20 -18.55 -24.75
CA GLU A 34 -4.95 -18.14 -23.39
C GLU A 34 -4.39 -16.70 -23.38
N LEU A 35 -4.91 -15.86 -22.50
CA LEU A 35 -4.54 -14.46 -22.40
C LEU A 35 -3.90 -14.17 -21.05
N GLU A 36 -2.85 -13.37 -21.09
CA GLU A 36 -2.18 -12.82 -19.92
C GLU A 36 -1.95 -11.33 -20.13
N VAL A 37 -2.12 -10.53 -19.08
CA VAL A 37 -1.72 -9.12 -19.04
C VAL A 37 -0.66 -8.95 -17.96
N ASP A 38 0.28 -8.05 -18.18
CA ASP A 38 1.32 -7.73 -17.20
C ASP A 38 0.74 -7.03 -15.95
N GLN A 39 -0.41 -6.37 -16.09
CA GLN A 39 -1.15 -5.73 -15.00
C GLN A 39 -2.66 -5.96 -15.20
N SER A 40 -3.30 -6.66 -14.29
CA SER A 40 -4.77 -6.84 -14.29
C SER A 40 -5.49 -5.69 -13.58
N HIS A 41 -4.78 -4.94 -12.77
CA HIS A 41 -5.20 -3.73 -12.07
C HIS A 41 -4.17 -2.63 -12.26
N MET A 42 -4.64 -1.43 -12.54
CA MET A 42 -3.82 -0.23 -12.65
C MET A 42 -4.39 0.86 -11.76
N ILE A 43 -3.53 1.49 -10.97
CA ILE A 43 -3.87 2.71 -10.24
C ILE A 43 -3.14 3.84 -10.95
N LEU A 44 -3.90 4.76 -11.54
CA LEU A 44 -3.35 5.86 -12.34
C LEU A 44 -3.66 7.19 -11.68
N THR A 45 -2.69 8.10 -11.73
CA THR A 45 -2.93 9.49 -11.37
C THR A 45 -3.61 10.25 -12.52
N PRO A 46 -4.44 11.28 -12.24
CA PRO A 46 -5.02 12.10 -13.29
C PRO A 46 -3.95 12.63 -14.27
N GLY A 47 -4.18 12.43 -15.56
CA GLY A 47 -3.24 12.79 -16.63
C GLY A 47 -2.21 11.72 -17.00
N GLU A 48 -2.11 10.64 -16.25
CA GLU A 48 -1.14 9.57 -16.47
C GLU A 48 -1.51 8.70 -17.68
N SER A 49 -0.47 8.17 -18.34
CA SER A 49 -0.60 7.21 -19.44
C SER A 49 0.35 6.03 -19.21
N VAL A 50 -0.18 4.82 -19.25
CA VAL A 50 0.55 3.56 -19.01
C VAL A 50 0.40 2.63 -20.20
N ASN A 51 1.42 1.84 -20.43
CA ASN A 51 1.43 0.77 -21.42
C ASN A 51 1.17 -0.58 -20.73
N LEU A 52 0.04 -1.19 -21.06
CA LEU A 52 -0.32 -2.56 -20.67
C LEU A 52 0.20 -3.52 -21.74
N THR A 53 0.85 -4.60 -21.35
CA THR A 53 1.29 -5.66 -22.24
C THR A 53 0.32 -6.82 -22.21
N LEU A 54 -0.41 -7.04 -23.31
CA LEU A 54 -1.22 -8.24 -23.53
C LEU A 54 -0.33 -9.33 -24.14
N THR A 55 -0.32 -10.53 -23.57
CA THR A 55 0.30 -11.73 -24.14
C THR A 55 -0.81 -12.68 -24.58
N ILE A 56 -0.75 -13.11 -25.84
CA ILE A 56 -1.69 -14.05 -26.45
C ILE A 56 -0.95 -15.36 -26.70
N HIS A 57 -1.38 -16.44 -26.06
CA HIS A 57 -0.84 -17.77 -26.25
C HIS A 57 -1.72 -18.56 -27.23
N ASN A 58 -1.12 -19.09 -28.28
CA ASN A 58 -1.78 -20.00 -29.20
C ASN A 58 -1.60 -21.45 -28.72
N ASN A 59 -2.60 -21.95 -28.00
CA ASN A 59 -2.64 -23.34 -27.53
C ASN A 59 -3.29 -24.28 -28.56
N GLY A 60 -3.72 -23.73 -29.70
CA GLY A 60 -4.26 -24.50 -30.83
C GLY A 60 -3.20 -25.28 -31.62
N SER A 61 -3.62 -25.90 -32.70
CA SER A 61 -2.76 -26.76 -33.56
C SER A 61 -2.34 -26.11 -34.89
N SER A 62 -2.87 -24.91 -35.19
CA SER A 62 -2.63 -24.15 -36.44
C SER A 62 -1.94 -22.81 -36.16
N ILE A 63 -1.39 -22.22 -37.24
CA ILE A 63 -0.89 -20.83 -37.18
C ILE A 63 -2.08 -19.90 -37.27
N GLU A 64 -2.25 -19.03 -36.27
CA GLU A 64 -3.42 -18.19 -36.17
C GLU A 64 -3.09 -16.69 -36.32
N THR A 65 -4.13 -15.96 -36.69
CA THR A 65 -4.16 -14.50 -36.64
C THR A 65 -5.30 -14.11 -35.73
N TYR A 66 -5.02 -13.26 -34.75
CA TYR A 66 -5.96 -12.82 -33.75
C TYR A 66 -6.40 -11.37 -34.00
N ASP A 67 -7.68 -11.10 -33.89
CA ASP A 67 -8.25 -9.78 -33.82
C ASP A 67 -8.42 -9.39 -32.35
N VAL A 68 -8.04 -8.17 -32.01
CA VAL A 68 -8.07 -7.64 -30.65
C VAL A 68 -9.02 -6.45 -30.59
N GLU A 69 -10.03 -6.56 -29.76
CA GLU A 69 -11.03 -5.52 -29.50
C GLU A 69 -11.05 -5.16 -28.02
N ILE A 70 -11.38 -3.90 -27.73
CA ILE A 70 -11.62 -3.43 -26.37
C ILE A 70 -13.11 -3.27 -26.20
N ASP A 71 -13.71 -4.08 -25.35
CA ASP A 71 -15.11 -3.93 -24.97
C ASP A 71 -15.25 -3.02 -23.76
N SER A 72 -15.77 -1.83 -24.00
CA SER A 72 -16.10 -0.85 -22.97
C SER A 72 -17.54 -0.99 -22.45
N MET A 73 -18.30 -1.95 -22.95
CA MET A 73 -19.75 -2.03 -22.69
C MET A 73 -20.14 -2.75 -21.40
N VAL A 74 -19.24 -3.50 -20.78
CA VAL A 74 -19.53 -4.18 -19.49
C VAL A 74 -19.52 -3.20 -18.32
N SER A 75 -18.72 -2.16 -18.43
CA SER A 75 -18.76 -0.96 -17.59
C SER A 75 -18.12 0.13 -18.43
N PRO A 76 -18.92 1.01 -19.07
CA PRO A 76 -18.35 1.99 -20.00
C PRO A 76 -17.27 2.75 -19.26
N PRO A 77 -16.04 2.84 -19.81
CA PRO A 77 -15.01 3.64 -19.19
C PRO A 77 -15.59 5.04 -18.98
N PRO A 78 -15.38 5.63 -17.82
CA PRO A 78 -15.76 7.02 -17.62
C PRO A 78 -15.20 7.85 -18.77
N ALA A 79 -15.91 8.90 -19.17
CA ALA A 79 -15.45 9.79 -20.25
C ALA A 79 -14.04 10.38 -19.98
N ALA A 80 -13.51 10.13 -18.79
CA ALA A 80 -12.22 10.62 -18.30
C ALA A 80 -11.02 9.77 -18.77
N TRP A 81 -11.18 8.59 -19.35
CA TRP A 81 -10.02 7.77 -19.77
C TRP A 81 -10.25 7.04 -21.09
N THR A 82 -9.15 6.66 -21.74
CA THR A 82 -9.15 5.98 -23.05
C THR A 82 -8.24 4.76 -23.01
N VAL A 83 -8.68 3.71 -23.74
CA VAL A 83 -7.92 2.47 -23.92
C VAL A 83 -7.73 2.22 -25.40
N THR A 84 -6.48 2.10 -25.85
CA THR A 84 -6.17 2.00 -27.28
C THR A 84 -5.08 0.96 -27.53
N PRO A 85 -5.40 -0.16 -28.20
CA PRO A 85 -4.36 -1.10 -28.62
C PRO A 85 -3.48 -0.49 -29.71
N THR A 86 -2.19 -0.79 -29.70
CA THR A 86 -1.24 -0.32 -30.74
C THR A 86 -1.48 -0.99 -32.11
N SER A 87 -2.18 -2.13 -32.12
CA SER A 87 -2.69 -2.81 -33.31
C SER A 87 -3.98 -3.54 -32.96
N ASN A 88 -4.91 -3.64 -33.89
CA ASN A 88 -6.12 -4.43 -33.71
C ASN A 88 -5.94 -5.88 -34.17
N THR A 89 -4.75 -6.26 -34.64
CA THR A 89 -4.45 -7.63 -35.09
C THR A 89 -3.06 -8.07 -34.68
N VAL A 90 -2.94 -9.36 -34.34
CA VAL A 90 -1.68 -10.06 -34.07
C VAL A 90 -1.59 -11.28 -34.99
N SER A 91 -0.69 -11.24 -35.96
CA SER A 91 -0.66 -12.21 -37.06
C SER A 91 0.45 -13.26 -36.93
N ASN A 92 0.19 -14.46 -37.48
CA ASN A 92 1.16 -15.55 -37.61
C ASN A 92 1.69 -16.08 -36.27
N VAL A 93 0.85 -16.20 -35.27
CA VAL A 93 1.21 -16.83 -34.00
C VAL A 93 1.26 -18.34 -34.18
N LEU A 94 2.45 -18.91 -34.01
CA LEU A 94 2.66 -20.38 -34.21
C LEU A 94 2.00 -21.16 -33.07
N PRO A 95 1.59 -22.41 -33.33
CA PRO A 95 1.12 -23.34 -32.28
C PRO A 95 2.12 -23.45 -31.13
N THR A 96 1.65 -23.40 -29.91
CA THR A 96 2.44 -23.44 -28.65
C THR A 96 3.36 -22.25 -28.42
N TYR A 97 3.27 -21.18 -29.22
CA TYR A 97 3.99 -19.92 -29.01
C TYR A 97 3.04 -18.82 -28.59
N ASN A 98 3.62 -17.73 -28.10
CA ASN A 98 2.90 -16.51 -27.74
C ASN A 98 3.35 -15.34 -28.60
N SER A 99 2.55 -14.29 -28.58
CA SER A 99 2.88 -12.99 -29.14
C SER A 99 2.36 -11.90 -28.20
N THR A 100 3.00 -10.75 -28.17
CA THR A 100 2.63 -9.65 -27.30
C THR A 100 2.09 -8.46 -28.08
N LEU A 101 1.16 -7.74 -27.48
CA LEU A 101 0.59 -6.49 -27.99
C LEU A 101 0.58 -5.45 -26.86
N THR A 102 0.95 -4.22 -27.17
CA THR A 102 0.83 -3.11 -26.22
C THR A 102 -0.54 -2.44 -26.35
N ILE A 103 -1.17 -2.19 -25.22
CA ILE A 103 -2.42 -1.42 -25.10
C ILE A 103 -2.09 -0.18 -24.27
N VAL A 104 -2.37 1.00 -24.79
CA VAL A 104 -2.17 2.28 -24.11
C VAL A 104 -3.43 2.61 -23.31
N VAL A 105 -3.31 2.74 -22.01
CA VAL A 105 -4.36 3.23 -21.11
C VAL A 105 -3.97 4.63 -20.67
N GLN A 106 -4.83 5.61 -20.93
CA GLN A 106 -4.60 7.01 -20.59
C GLN A 106 -5.74 7.56 -19.76
N LEU A 107 -5.43 8.12 -18.61
CA LEU A 107 -6.35 8.82 -17.73
C LEU A 107 -6.36 10.32 -18.07
N GLY A 108 -7.54 10.93 -18.08
CA GLY A 108 -7.67 12.38 -18.30
C GLY A 108 -7.23 13.18 -17.07
N GLU A 109 -6.76 14.41 -17.28
CA GLU A 109 -6.30 15.32 -16.22
C GLU A 109 -7.39 15.67 -15.20
N THR A 110 -8.67 15.49 -15.53
CA THR A 110 -9.82 15.79 -14.67
C THR A 110 -10.45 14.56 -14.04
N ALA A 111 -9.85 13.39 -14.20
CA ALA A 111 -10.36 12.16 -13.63
C ALA A 111 -10.39 12.23 -12.09
N THR A 112 -11.39 11.62 -11.49
CA THR A 112 -11.61 11.57 -10.04
C THR A 112 -11.73 10.11 -9.60
N PRO A 113 -11.60 9.80 -8.31
CA PRO A 113 -11.79 8.44 -7.81
C PRO A 113 -13.17 7.83 -8.09
N SER A 114 -14.15 8.62 -8.46
CA SER A 114 -15.45 8.12 -8.97
C SER A 114 -15.37 7.59 -10.40
N ASP A 115 -14.27 7.82 -11.10
CA ASP A 115 -14.02 7.38 -12.47
C ASP A 115 -13.29 6.02 -12.55
N ASN A 116 -13.28 5.26 -11.45
CA ASN A 116 -12.84 3.88 -11.45
C ASN A 116 -13.69 3.03 -12.41
N GLY A 117 -13.06 2.09 -13.09
CA GLY A 117 -13.80 1.27 -14.03
C GLY A 117 -13.03 0.02 -14.46
N MET A 118 -13.63 -0.73 -15.37
CA MET A 118 -13.09 -1.96 -15.91
C MET A 118 -13.30 -1.95 -17.43
N PHE A 119 -12.35 -2.46 -18.17
CA PHE A 119 -12.50 -2.78 -19.58
C PHE A 119 -12.14 -4.25 -19.82
N THR A 120 -12.77 -4.83 -20.82
CA THR A 120 -12.51 -6.20 -21.25
C THR A 120 -11.74 -6.19 -22.56
N ILE A 121 -10.65 -6.92 -22.62
CA ILE A 121 -9.93 -7.20 -23.85
C ILE A 121 -10.52 -8.49 -24.43
N ILE A 122 -11.01 -8.42 -25.67
CA ILE A 122 -11.53 -9.56 -26.40
C ILE A 122 -10.51 -9.91 -27.49
N VAL A 123 -10.07 -11.16 -27.50
CA VAL A 123 -9.19 -11.70 -28.53
C VAL A 123 -9.91 -12.83 -29.22
N SER A 124 -10.08 -12.73 -30.53
CA SER A 124 -10.73 -13.76 -31.34
C SER A 124 -9.87 -14.16 -32.53
N GLU A 125 -9.97 -15.42 -32.95
CA GLU A 125 -9.39 -15.83 -34.22
C GLU A 125 -10.08 -15.10 -35.37
N SER A 126 -9.30 -14.65 -36.35
CA SER A 126 -9.83 -13.85 -37.46
C SER A 126 -10.87 -14.57 -38.33
N ASP A 127 -10.97 -15.90 -38.21
CA ASP A 127 -12.03 -16.71 -38.83
C ASP A 127 -13.27 -16.88 -37.92
N GLY A 128 -13.19 -16.43 -36.68
CA GLY A 128 -14.28 -16.44 -35.69
C GLY A 128 -14.52 -17.80 -35.03
N THR A 129 -13.57 -18.74 -35.10
CA THR A 129 -13.74 -20.10 -34.53
C THR A 129 -13.55 -20.17 -33.02
N ALA A 130 -12.66 -19.34 -32.46
CA ALA A 130 -12.43 -19.24 -31.02
C ALA A 130 -12.30 -17.79 -30.56
N SER A 131 -12.62 -17.55 -29.30
CA SER A 131 -12.39 -16.26 -28.64
C SER A 131 -12.10 -16.44 -27.15
N SER A 132 -11.33 -15.53 -26.57
CA SER A 132 -11.02 -15.47 -25.15
C SER A 132 -11.10 -14.01 -24.70
N THR A 133 -11.35 -13.78 -23.41
CA THR A 133 -11.47 -12.45 -22.82
C THR A 133 -10.65 -12.34 -21.54
N ILE A 134 -10.14 -11.14 -21.28
CA ILE A 134 -9.49 -10.82 -20.02
C ILE A 134 -9.92 -9.42 -19.58
N ASP A 135 -10.25 -9.30 -18.29
CA ASP A 135 -10.68 -8.04 -17.67
C ASP A 135 -9.50 -7.33 -17.06
N VAL A 136 -9.50 -5.99 -17.20
CA VAL A 136 -8.49 -5.11 -16.62
C VAL A 136 -9.21 -3.97 -15.90
N TYR A 137 -8.83 -3.76 -14.65
CA TYR A 137 -9.41 -2.73 -13.80
C TYR A 137 -8.50 -1.50 -13.76
N VAL A 138 -9.12 -0.33 -13.77
CA VAL A 138 -8.44 0.97 -13.66
C VAL A 138 -9.04 1.72 -12.49
N SER A 139 -8.21 2.07 -11.55
CA SER A 139 -8.56 2.92 -10.41
C SER A 139 -7.85 4.26 -10.52
N VAL A 140 -8.54 5.33 -10.18
CA VAL A 140 -7.95 6.67 -10.10
C VAL A 140 -7.36 6.83 -8.70
N ALA A 141 -6.07 7.14 -8.64
CA ALA A 141 -5.37 7.35 -7.39
C ALA A 141 -6.02 8.46 -6.55
N ILE A 142 -6.22 8.20 -5.27
CA ILE A 142 -6.53 9.25 -4.31
C ILE A 142 -5.22 9.92 -3.93
N VAL A 143 -5.00 11.11 -4.46
CA VAL A 143 -3.82 11.91 -4.19
C VAL A 143 -4.20 13.04 -3.25
N TYR A 144 -3.59 13.09 -2.08
CA TYR A 144 -3.63 14.23 -1.17
C TYR A 144 -2.37 15.07 -1.42
N ASN A 145 -2.53 16.25 -1.99
CA ASN A 145 -1.40 17.12 -2.31
C ASN A 145 -1.73 18.57 -1.94
N PRO A 146 -1.75 18.90 -0.64
CA PRO A 146 -1.89 20.28 -0.19
C PRO A 146 -0.62 21.07 -0.46
N HIS A 147 -0.78 22.38 -0.69
CA HIS A 147 0.31 23.30 -0.89
C HIS A 147 0.01 24.64 -0.22
N LEU A 148 1.03 25.20 0.42
CA LEU A 148 0.96 26.53 1.02
C LEU A 148 1.87 27.48 0.25
N ASP A 149 1.34 28.66 -0.11
CA ASP A 149 2.10 29.71 -0.75
C ASP A 149 1.85 31.05 -0.05
N ALA A 150 2.91 31.69 0.43
CA ALA A 150 2.84 32.96 1.11
C ALA A 150 2.89 34.13 0.12
N THR A 151 1.78 34.81 -0.07
CA THR A 151 1.74 36.03 -0.89
C THR A 151 2.12 37.25 -0.07
N GLY A 152 2.95 38.13 -0.66
CA GLY A 152 3.37 39.39 0.02
C GLY A 152 4.68 39.31 0.78
N VAL A 153 5.37 38.20 0.76
CA VAL A 153 6.79 38.05 1.12
C VAL A 153 7.65 38.31 -0.11
N GLY A 154 8.81 38.95 0.04
CA GLY A 154 9.74 39.17 -1.09
C GLY A 154 10.28 37.87 -1.67
N ASP A 155 10.97 37.93 -2.82
CA ASP A 155 11.48 36.79 -3.59
C ASP A 155 12.34 35.77 -2.78
N GLN A 156 12.74 36.13 -1.57
CA GLN A 156 13.50 35.26 -0.66
C GLN A 156 12.69 34.84 0.58
N GLY A 157 11.37 35.06 0.59
CA GLY A 157 10.54 34.75 1.75
C GLY A 157 10.80 35.67 2.97
N LEU A 158 11.40 36.87 2.76
CA LEU A 158 11.75 37.80 3.83
C LEU A 158 10.66 38.81 4.03
N LEU A 159 10.27 39.02 5.31
CA LEU A 159 9.34 40.03 5.76
C LEU A 159 10.02 40.89 6.83
N ALA A 160 9.97 42.20 6.68
CA ALA A 160 10.46 43.14 7.66
C ALA A 160 9.27 43.72 8.45
N ILE A 161 9.31 43.62 9.77
CA ILE A 161 8.27 44.14 10.66
C ILE A 161 8.93 44.99 11.74
N ASP A 162 8.41 46.19 11.99
CA ASP A 162 8.92 47.06 13.04
C ASP A 162 8.53 46.55 14.45
N PRO A 163 9.37 46.74 15.47
CA PRO A 163 9.04 46.42 16.85
C PRO A 163 7.70 47.02 17.29
N GLY A 164 6.87 46.21 17.94
CA GLY A 164 5.53 46.60 18.38
C GLY A 164 4.45 46.56 17.31
N GLN A 165 4.77 46.11 16.09
CA GLN A 165 3.80 46.00 15.01
C GLN A 165 3.35 44.53 14.78
N SER A 166 2.18 44.42 14.17
CA SER A 166 1.65 43.16 13.67
C SER A 166 1.43 43.24 12.17
N VAL A 167 1.67 42.16 11.47
CA VAL A 167 1.41 42.04 10.03
C VAL A 167 0.56 40.80 9.77
N ASP A 168 -0.43 40.97 8.92
CA ASP A 168 -1.26 39.89 8.43
C ASP A 168 -0.74 39.44 7.06
N LEU A 169 -0.35 38.18 6.95
CA LEU A 169 0.07 37.55 5.70
C LEU A 169 -1.07 36.72 5.11
N SER A 170 -1.32 36.88 3.83
CA SER A 170 -2.21 36.03 3.08
C SER A 170 -1.46 34.79 2.63
N ILE A 171 -1.91 33.63 3.06
CA ILE A 171 -1.35 32.33 2.68
C ILE A 171 -2.37 31.65 1.77
N ALA A 172 -1.98 31.40 0.54
CA ALA A 172 -2.78 30.61 -0.37
C ALA A 172 -2.65 29.13 0.02
N VAL A 173 -3.75 28.48 0.26
CA VAL A 173 -3.85 27.03 0.53
C VAL A 173 -4.47 26.38 -0.69
N SER A 174 -3.71 25.55 -1.38
CA SER A 174 -4.12 24.88 -2.61
C SER A 174 -4.24 23.39 -2.37
N ASN A 175 -5.29 22.80 -2.91
CA ASN A 175 -5.45 21.35 -2.95
C ASN A 175 -5.09 20.86 -4.36
N PHE A 176 -3.86 20.42 -4.56
CA PHE A 176 -3.43 19.78 -5.82
C PHE A 176 -3.71 18.27 -5.84
N GLY A 177 -4.45 17.78 -4.84
CA GLY A 177 -4.90 16.40 -4.78
C GLY A 177 -6.05 16.09 -5.74
N SER A 178 -6.41 14.83 -5.85
CA SER A 178 -7.48 14.34 -6.72
C SER A 178 -8.87 14.34 -6.07
N VAL A 179 -8.97 14.65 -4.78
CA VAL A 179 -10.22 14.63 -4.00
C VAL A 179 -10.45 15.94 -3.26
N THR A 180 -11.72 16.23 -2.92
CA THR A 180 -12.06 17.30 -1.98
C THR A 180 -11.52 16.99 -0.59
N ASP A 181 -10.83 17.94 0.01
CA ASP A 181 -10.21 17.77 1.32
C ASP A 181 -10.43 18.95 2.26
N SER A 182 -10.11 18.76 3.54
CA SER A 182 -10.17 19.80 4.55
C SER A 182 -8.83 19.87 5.28
N TYR A 183 -8.37 21.07 5.62
CA TYR A 183 -7.05 21.27 6.19
C TYR A 183 -7.12 21.99 7.52
N LEU A 184 -6.32 21.52 8.47
CA LEU A 184 -6.01 22.23 9.70
C LEU A 184 -4.64 22.88 9.56
N LEU A 185 -4.57 24.19 9.76
CA LEU A 185 -3.36 24.98 9.61
C LEU A 185 -2.72 25.21 10.98
N SER A 186 -1.43 25.01 11.10
CA SER A 186 -0.71 25.31 12.33
C SER A 186 0.58 26.08 12.05
N ALA A 187 0.98 26.90 13.01
CA ALA A 187 2.26 27.61 13.01
C ALA A 187 3.06 27.05 14.18
N GLY A 188 3.89 26.02 13.90
CA GLY A 188 4.64 25.29 14.91
C GLY A 188 5.84 26.07 15.46
N GLU A 189 6.18 25.90 16.73
CA GLU A 189 7.52 26.16 17.23
C GLU A 189 8.42 25.00 16.80
N GLU A 190 9.75 25.23 16.80
CA GLU A 190 10.72 24.23 16.41
C GLU A 190 10.39 22.88 17.07
N PRO A 191 10.29 21.79 16.30
CA PRO A 191 10.20 20.48 16.92
C PRO A 191 11.46 20.27 17.74
N ASP A 192 11.33 19.84 18.98
CA ASP A 192 12.41 19.29 19.74
C ASP A 192 12.97 18.15 18.87
N LEU A 193 14.23 18.29 18.44
CA LEU A 193 14.88 17.34 17.53
C LEU A 193 15.02 15.94 18.13
N SER A 194 14.63 15.72 19.37
CA SER A 194 14.52 14.41 20.00
C SER A 194 13.25 13.63 19.65
N GLY A 195 12.30 14.26 18.92
CA GLY A 195 11.08 13.62 18.41
C GLY A 195 10.56 14.39 17.21
N TRP A 196 10.27 13.71 16.12
CA TRP A 196 9.86 14.22 14.81
C TRP A 196 8.46 14.87 14.77
N TRP A 197 8.03 15.52 15.85
CA TRP A 197 6.66 15.99 16.00
C TRP A 197 6.60 17.50 15.96
N ALA A 198 5.92 18.01 14.97
CA ALA A 198 5.49 19.41 14.99
C ALA A 198 4.44 19.59 16.09
N ASN A 199 4.66 20.53 17.01
CA ASN A 199 3.64 20.94 17.95
C ASN A 199 2.54 21.70 17.20
N TYR A 200 1.38 21.11 17.10
CA TYR A 200 0.21 21.76 16.53
C TYR A 200 -0.47 22.57 17.61
N SER A 201 -0.54 23.88 17.45
CA SER A 201 -1.45 24.71 18.21
C SER A 201 -2.53 25.25 17.27
N SER A 202 -3.74 24.75 17.42
CA SER A 202 -4.91 25.44 16.87
C SER A 202 -5.01 26.83 17.51
N GLY A 203 -4.67 27.86 16.75
CA GLY A 203 -5.04 29.25 17.01
C GLY A 203 -4.82 29.82 18.41
N GLY A 204 -3.79 29.44 19.15
CA GLY A 204 -3.63 29.99 20.48
C GLY A 204 -2.33 29.67 21.16
N SER A 205 -1.63 30.73 21.51
CA SER A 205 -0.59 30.80 22.55
C SER A 205 0.27 29.56 22.76
N SER A 206 1.50 29.66 22.32
CA SER A 206 2.64 28.84 22.72
C SER A 206 2.64 28.56 24.21
N ASN A 207 2.40 27.40 24.65
CA ASN A 207 2.86 26.68 25.85
C ASN A 207 1.95 25.52 26.20
N THR A 208 1.65 24.68 25.25
CA THR A 208 1.19 23.34 25.57
C THR A 208 2.16 22.37 24.92
N THR A 209 2.87 21.63 25.74
CA THR A 209 3.43 20.32 25.35
C THR A 209 2.28 19.53 24.77
N THR A 210 2.13 19.60 23.47
CA THR A 210 1.13 18.80 22.78
C THR A 210 1.63 17.36 22.78
N THR A 211 0.81 16.50 23.29
CA THR A 211 0.91 15.06 23.10
C THR A 211 1.14 14.80 21.60
N PRO A 212 2.02 13.86 21.24
CA PRO A 212 2.18 13.43 19.85
C PRO A 212 0.83 13.22 19.17
N PRO A 213 0.71 13.38 17.84
CA PRO A 213 -0.53 13.10 17.14
C PRO A 213 -1.06 11.72 17.57
N ALA A 214 -2.36 11.61 17.73
CA ALA A 214 -3.01 10.43 18.30
C ALA A 214 -2.66 9.11 17.57
N TRP A 215 -2.19 9.18 16.33
CA TRP A 215 -1.79 7.99 15.59
C TRP A 215 -0.44 7.40 16.06
N SER A 216 0.52 8.19 16.52
CA SER A 216 1.77 7.67 17.09
C SER A 216 1.56 7.01 18.46
N ALA A 217 0.47 7.37 19.13
CA ALA A 217 0.02 6.69 20.34
C ALA A 217 -0.84 5.45 20.02
N SER A 218 -1.19 5.22 18.76
CA SER A 218 -2.14 4.17 18.33
C SER A 218 -1.49 2.96 17.64
N VAL A 219 -0.18 2.97 17.37
CA VAL A 219 0.53 1.74 16.97
C VAL A 219 0.93 1.00 18.23
N SER A 220 -0.05 0.64 19.05
CA SER A 220 0.25 -0.02 20.32
C SER A 220 0.14 -1.53 20.20
N ASP A 221 -0.76 -2.06 19.37
CA ASP A 221 -1.01 -3.50 19.33
C ASP A 221 -1.03 -4.03 17.89
N VAL A 222 -0.07 -4.91 17.58
CA VAL A 222 0.15 -5.49 16.25
C VAL A 222 -0.04 -6.99 16.29
N LEU A 223 -0.98 -7.49 15.50
CA LEU A 223 -1.17 -8.92 15.26
C LEU A 223 -0.54 -9.32 13.93
N THR A 224 0.12 -10.47 13.86
CA THR A 224 0.70 -10.96 12.61
C THR A 224 0.17 -12.34 12.25
N PHE A 225 -0.33 -12.51 11.03
CA PHE A 225 -0.66 -13.78 10.41
C PHE A 225 0.39 -14.12 9.35
N GLY A 226 1.04 -15.26 9.47
CA GLY A 226 2.09 -15.63 8.54
C GLY A 226 2.52 -17.09 8.62
N ASN A 227 3.65 -17.38 8.04
CA ASN A 227 4.18 -18.73 8.01
C ASN A 227 5.65 -18.78 8.50
N SER A 228 6.43 -19.73 7.99
CA SER A 228 7.83 -19.87 8.38
C SER A 228 8.71 -18.64 8.06
N TYR A 229 8.31 -17.77 7.14
CA TYR A 229 9.02 -16.52 6.86
C TYR A 229 8.84 -15.51 7.99
N THR A 230 7.68 -15.48 8.62
CA THR A 230 7.39 -14.66 9.80
C THR A 230 7.97 -15.26 11.07
N SER A 231 7.80 -16.57 11.31
CA SER A 231 8.30 -17.20 12.55
C SER A 231 9.82 -17.34 12.61
N ALA A 232 10.51 -17.28 11.46
CA ALA A 232 11.97 -17.37 11.43
C ALA A 232 12.59 -16.22 12.25
N ASN A 233 13.52 -16.58 13.13
CA ASN A 233 14.27 -15.65 13.98
C ASN A 233 13.41 -14.76 14.89
N GLY A 234 12.12 -15.01 15.04
CA GLY A 234 11.22 -14.24 15.92
C GLY A 234 10.96 -12.82 15.40
N LEU A 235 10.51 -12.69 14.15
CA LEU A 235 10.26 -11.37 13.51
C LEU A 235 9.36 -10.46 14.35
N SER A 236 8.27 -10.97 14.92
CA SER A 236 7.36 -10.19 15.77
C SER A 236 8.04 -9.63 17.01
N SER A 237 8.93 -10.42 17.63
CA SER A 237 9.72 -9.96 18.77
C SER A 237 10.76 -8.91 18.38
N MET A 238 11.38 -9.02 17.20
CA MET A 238 12.29 -7.99 16.69
C MET A 238 11.57 -6.67 16.44
N LEU A 239 10.36 -6.73 15.88
CA LEU A 239 9.51 -5.56 15.68
C LEU A 239 9.14 -4.91 17.03
N GLU A 240 8.73 -5.71 18.02
CA GLU A 240 8.42 -5.22 19.36
C GLU A 240 9.61 -4.50 20.01
N GLU A 241 10.82 -5.03 19.83
CA GLU A 241 12.05 -4.41 20.35
C GLU A 241 12.35 -3.06 19.67
N LEU A 242 12.16 -2.96 18.35
CA LEU A 242 12.31 -1.69 17.63
C LEU A 242 11.28 -0.66 18.10
N LEU A 243 10.00 -1.05 18.23
CA LEU A 243 8.95 -0.19 18.76
C LEU A 243 9.25 0.28 20.17
N ARG A 244 9.75 -0.60 21.03
CA ARG A 244 10.18 -0.26 22.39
C ARG A 244 11.41 0.66 22.40
N SER A 245 12.36 0.44 21.48
CA SER A 245 13.55 1.29 21.34
C SER A 245 13.21 2.70 20.88
N ALA A 246 12.07 2.88 20.21
CA ALA A 246 11.53 4.15 19.77
C ALA A 246 10.56 4.80 20.78
N ASP A 247 10.58 4.36 22.05
CA ASP A 247 9.64 4.80 23.10
C ASP A 247 8.14 4.66 22.72
N SER A 248 7.84 3.74 21.80
CA SER A 248 6.49 3.38 21.39
C SER A 248 6.12 2.01 21.96
N PRO A 249 5.62 1.93 23.21
CA PRO A 249 5.28 0.65 23.84
C PRO A 249 4.14 -0.02 23.08
N SER A 250 4.37 -1.22 22.61
CA SER A 250 3.44 -1.97 21.79
C SER A 250 3.40 -3.43 22.22
N ASN A 251 2.24 -4.05 22.13
CA ASN A 251 2.14 -5.50 22.21
C ASN A 251 2.18 -6.06 20.79
N THR A 252 3.01 -7.06 20.57
CA THR A 252 3.02 -7.82 19.34
C THR A 252 2.62 -9.26 19.61
N SER A 253 1.84 -9.84 18.72
CA SER A 253 1.49 -11.26 18.75
C SER A 253 1.49 -11.83 17.35
N ASP A 254 1.74 -13.11 17.21
CA ASP A 254 1.69 -13.77 15.92
C ASP A 254 0.98 -15.14 15.96
N PHE A 255 0.43 -15.49 14.83
CA PHE A 255 -0.04 -16.84 14.51
C PHE A 255 0.67 -17.28 13.22
N THR A 256 1.54 -18.26 13.35
CA THR A 256 2.34 -18.74 12.23
C THR A 256 2.25 -20.26 12.11
N SER A 257 2.15 -20.73 10.87
CA SER A 257 2.20 -22.16 10.57
C SER A 257 2.98 -22.39 9.28
N GLY A 258 3.84 -23.40 9.25
CA GLY A 258 4.73 -23.64 8.13
C GLY A 258 3.99 -23.82 6.80
N GLY A 259 4.28 -22.95 5.82
CA GLY A 259 3.70 -22.99 4.48
C GLY A 259 2.27 -22.47 4.34
N TRP A 260 1.67 -21.94 5.40
CA TRP A 260 0.33 -21.38 5.35
C TRP A 260 0.25 -20.20 4.39
N THR A 261 -0.92 -20.12 3.75
CA THR A 261 -1.33 -19.08 2.81
C THR A 261 -2.28 -18.10 3.48
N ILE A 262 -2.57 -16.99 2.83
CA ILE A 262 -3.64 -16.07 3.28
C ILE A 262 -4.99 -16.80 3.36
N SER A 263 -5.25 -17.73 2.43
CA SER A 263 -6.48 -18.53 2.46
C SER A 263 -6.57 -19.43 3.69
N ASP A 264 -5.46 -20.05 4.13
CA ASP A 264 -5.44 -20.89 5.34
C ASP A 264 -5.72 -20.04 6.60
N HIS A 265 -5.17 -18.83 6.66
CA HIS A 265 -5.44 -17.89 7.75
C HIS A 265 -6.90 -17.45 7.77
N TRP A 266 -7.49 -17.18 6.58
CA TRP A 266 -8.91 -16.89 6.49
C TRP A 266 -9.77 -18.05 7.00
N ASP A 267 -9.47 -19.28 6.62
CA ASP A 267 -10.21 -20.46 7.04
C ASP A 267 -10.18 -20.64 8.57
N ASP A 268 -9.03 -20.37 9.20
CA ASP A 268 -8.91 -20.43 10.66
C ASP A 268 -9.64 -19.26 11.32
N VAL A 269 -9.49 -18.03 10.85
CA VAL A 269 -10.21 -16.84 11.35
C VAL A 269 -11.73 -17.02 11.23
N ASN A 270 -12.20 -17.60 10.13
CA ASN A 270 -13.62 -17.87 9.91
C ASN A 270 -14.16 -19.06 10.74
N THR A 271 -13.26 -19.84 11.35
CA THR A 271 -13.64 -20.95 12.24
C THR A 271 -13.94 -20.44 13.63
N SER A 272 -15.21 -20.50 14.04
CA SER A 272 -15.64 -20.04 15.36
C SER A 272 -14.89 -20.74 16.48
N GLY A 273 -14.25 -19.96 17.36
CA GLY A 273 -13.50 -20.45 18.51
C GLY A 273 -12.08 -20.92 18.22
N SER A 274 -11.58 -20.77 16.99
CA SER A 274 -10.14 -20.92 16.70
C SER A 274 -9.34 -19.84 17.45
N ALA A 275 -8.04 -20.08 17.61
CA ALA A 275 -7.18 -19.14 18.31
C ALA A 275 -7.08 -17.79 17.57
N GLN A 276 -6.99 -17.79 16.24
CA GLN A 276 -6.96 -16.56 15.43
C GLN A 276 -8.30 -15.83 15.48
N ASN A 277 -9.44 -16.55 15.37
CA ASN A 277 -10.77 -15.95 15.51
C ASN A 277 -10.93 -15.24 16.85
N LEU A 278 -10.55 -15.91 17.96
CA LEU A 278 -10.68 -15.34 19.31
C LEU A 278 -9.73 -14.15 19.53
N SER A 279 -8.50 -14.22 19.00
CA SER A 279 -7.55 -13.13 19.10
C SER A 279 -8.03 -11.89 18.35
N LEU A 280 -8.49 -12.07 17.12
CA LEU A 280 -9.01 -10.96 16.31
C LEU A 280 -10.28 -10.37 16.92
N ALA A 281 -11.21 -11.21 17.39
CA ALA A 281 -12.43 -10.78 18.04
C ALA A 281 -12.23 -10.09 19.40
N SER A 282 -11.01 -10.09 19.96
CA SER A 282 -10.70 -9.31 21.16
C SER A 282 -10.78 -7.80 20.95
N GLY A 283 -10.64 -7.33 19.68
CA GLY A 283 -10.77 -5.93 19.28
C GLY A 283 -9.69 -5.02 19.86
N VAL A 284 -8.52 -5.57 20.24
CA VAL A 284 -7.42 -4.80 20.85
C VAL A 284 -6.35 -4.40 19.84
N TRP A 285 -6.44 -4.90 18.60
CA TRP A 285 -5.41 -4.72 17.58
C TRP A 285 -5.64 -3.44 16.76
N ASP A 286 -4.59 -2.66 16.56
CA ASP A 286 -4.62 -1.48 15.67
C ASP A 286 -4.28 -1.87 14.23
N THR A 287 -3.34 -2.81 14.07
CA THR A 287 -2.92 -3.30 12.75
C THR A 287 -2.75 -4.81 12.76
N VAL A 288 -3.24 -5.45 11.70
CA VAL A 288 -3.00 -6.88 11.44
C VAL A 288 -2.09 -7.01 10.22
N ILE A 289 -0.86 -7.47 10.45
CA ILE A 289 0.09 -7.80 9.39
C ILE A 289 -0.26 -9.17 8.83
N VAL A 290 -0.34 -9.29 7.51
CA VAL A 290 -0.68 -10.54 6.83
C VAL A 290 0.38 -10.88 5.79
N GLN A 291 0.95 -12.09 5.88
CA GLN A 291 1.99 -12.58 4.98
C GLN A 291 1.53 -13.86 4.29
N ASP A 292 1.56 -13.86 2.96
CA ASP A 292 1.21 -15.03 2.14
C ASP A 292 2.38 -16.01 1.99
N GLN A 293 2.10 -17.20 1.47
CA GLN A 293 3.12 -18.16 1.09
C GLN A 293 4.05 -17.54 0.03
N SER A 294 5.35 -17.81 0.17
CA SER A 294 6.44 -17.10 -0.52
C SER A 294 6.39 -17.05 -2.05
N GLN A 295 5.61 -17.92 -2.70
CA GLN A 295 5.54 -18.05 -4.15
C GLN A 295 4.22 -17.54 -4.71
N ILE A 296 3.12 -17.69 -3.96
CA ILE A 296 1.76 -17.51 -4.46
C ILE A 296 1.49 -16.10 -5.00
N PRO A 297 1.93 -15.00 -4.35
CA PRO A 297 1.63 -13.66 -4.88
C PRO A 297 2.12 -13.45 -6.30
N GLY A 298 3.23 -14.06 -6.69
CA GLY A 298 3.77 -13.94 -8.04
C GLY A 298 3.30 -15.00 -9.05
N PHE A 299 2.34 -15.86 -8.69
CA PHE A 299 1.75 -16.82 -9.63
C PHE A 299 0.85 -16.13 -10.66
N LEU A 300 0.53 -16.82 -11.73
CA LEU A 300 -0.45 -16.36 -12.71
C LEU A 300 -1.80 -16.11 -12.03
N ARG A 301 -2.50 -15.06 -12.43
CA ARG A 301 -3.79 -14.65 -11.84
C ARG A 301 -4.91 -15.69 -12.06
N THR A 302 -4.72 -16.62 -12.97
CA THR A 302 -5.60 -17.79 -13.19
C THR A 302 -5.26 -18.99 -12.32
N ASN A 303 -4.15 -18.96 -11.59
CA ASN A 303 -3.74 -20.05 -10.71
C ASN A 303 -4.70 -20.17 -9.52
N SER A 304 -5.09 -21.41 -9.17
CA SER A 304 -6.04 -21.69 -8.09
C SER A 304 -5.58 -21.19 -6.72
N ASP A 305 -4.27 -21.28 -6.44
CA ASP A 305 -3.73 -20.88 -5.15
C ASP A 305 -3.67 -19.35 -5.05
N TRP A 306 -3.32 -18.68 -6.17
CA TRP A 306 -3.39 -17.23 -6.24
C TRP A 306 -4.82 -16.71 -6.01
N LEU A 307 -5.81 -17.31 -6.70
CA LEU A 307 -7.22 -16.95 -6.54
C LEU A 307 -7.72 -17.21 -5.12
N ALA A 308 -7.28 -18.28 -4.47
CA ALA A 308 -7.62 -18.58 -3.09
C ALA A 308 -7.04 -17.53 -2.13
N SER A 309 -5.75 -17.18 -2.27
CA SER A 309 -5.11 -16.14 -1.45
C SER A 309 -5.71 -14.76 -1.71
N LYS A 310 -6.02 -14.41 -2.97
CA LYS A 310 -6.72 -13.17 -3.31
C LYS A 310 -8.09 -13.08 -2.61
N ASN A 311 -8.89 -14.13 -2.70
CA ASN A 311 -10.20 -14.15 -2.02
C ASN A 311 -10.04 -14.14 -0.49
N GLY A 312 -9.04 -14.87 0.03
CA GLY A 312 -8.69 -14.85 1.45
C GLY A 312 -8.32 -13.46 1.94
N SER A 313 -7.54 -12.69 1.14
CA SER A 313 -7.15 -11.33 1.50
C SER A 313 -8.35 -10.37 1.59
N VAL A 314 -9.30 -10.49 0.66
CA VAL A 314 -10.56 -9.70 0.69
C VAL A 314 -11.37 -10.00 1.95
N HIS A 315 -11.57 -11.28 2.25
CA HIS A 315 -12.35 -11.67 3.42
C HIS A 315 -11.65 -11.34 4.74
N LEU A 316 -10.32 -11.50 4.82
CA LEU A 316 -9.55 -11.11 6.00
C LEU A 316 -9.61 -9.60 6.22
N ALA A 317 -9.46 -8.81 5.16
CA ALA A 317 -9.52 -7.36 5.25
C ALA A 317 -10.88 -6.88 5.78
N ASP A 318 -11.99 -7.37 5.24
CA ASP A 318 -13.33 -7.06 5.72
C ASP A 318 -13.52 -7.47 7.20
N ARG A 319 -13.01 -8.65 7.57
CA ARG A 319 -13.09 -9.13 8.95
C ARG A 319 -12.23 -8.28 9.91
N ILE A 320 -11.03 -7.91 9.52
CA ILE A 320 -10.11 -7.05 10.29
C ILE A 320 -10.72 -5.66 10.49
N ASP A 321 -11.25 -5.06 9.43
CA ASP A 321 -11.92 -3.76 9.48
C ASP A 321 -13.15 -3.78 10.39
N SER A 322 -13.91 -4.87 10.40
CA SER A 322 -15.06 -5.04 11.30
C SER A 322 -14.68 -5.04 12.79
N GLU A 323 -13.44 -5.35 13.14
CA GLU A 323 -12.89 -5.26 14.50
C GLU A 323 -12.18 -3.92 14.76
N GLY A 324 -12.17 -3.03 13.77
CA GLY A 324 -11.61 -1.68 13.90
C GLY A 324 -10.11 -1.58 13.69
N ALA A 325 -9.47 -2.61 13.12
CA ALA A 325 -8.05 -2.64 12.78
C ALA A 325 -7.83 -2.42 11.28
N ALA A 326 -6.62 -1.96 10.92
CA ALA A 326 -6.16 -1.90 9.53
C ALA A 326 -5.42 -3.18 9.14
N MET A 327 -5.48 -3.57 7.86
CA MET A 327 -4.69 -4.68 7.33
C MET A 327 -3.40 -4.18 6.68
N MET A 328 -2.26 -4.79 7.00
CA MET A 328 -0.98 -4.52 6.32
C MET A 328 -0.43 -5.79 5.70
N LEU A 329 -0.32 -5.82 4.38
CA LEU A 329 0.32 -6.92 3.67
C LEU A 329 1.85 -6.83 3.82
N MET A 330 2.48 -7.84 4.36
CA MET A 330 3.95 -7.94 4.36
C MET A 330 4.41 -8.52 3.03
N MET A 331 4.88 -7.68 2.11
CA MET A 331 5.44 -8.13 0.84
C MET A 331 6.68 -8.99 1.10
N THR A 332 6.61 -10.25 0.70
CA THR A 332 7.74 -11.17 0.80
C THR A 332 8.81 -10.89 -0.24
N TRP A 333 9.95 -11.52 -0.09
CA TRP A 333 11.12 -11.35 -0.97
C TRP A 333 11.31 -12.53 -1.91
N GLY A 334 11.88 -12.25 -3.08
CA GLY A 334 12.30 -13.29 -4.02
C GLY A 334 13.35 -14.21 -3.41
N ARG A 335 13.32 -15.51 -3.74
CA ARG A 335 14.37 -16.44 -3.33
C ARG A 335 15.71 -16.04 -3.94
N ARG A 336 16.79 -16.17 -3.17
CA ARG A 336 18.14 -15.68 -3.53
C ARG A 336 18.60 -16.04 -4.96
N ASN A 337 18.29 -17.24 -5.42
CA ASN A 337 18.68 -17.73 -6.75
C ASN A 337 17.48 -17.92 -7.71
N GLY A 338 16.34 -17.30 -7.40
CA GLY A 338 15.06 -17.66 -8.01
C GLY A 338 14.50 -18.97 -7.42
N ASP A 339 13.45 -19.51 -8.02
CA ASP A 339 12.79 -20.71 -7.52
C ASP A 339 12.98 -21.92 -8.45
N ALA A 340 13.72 -22.91 -7.96
CA ALA A 340 13.98 -24.13 -8.70
C ALA A 340 12.74 -25.01 -8.93
N GLN A 341 11.65 -24.79 -8.19
CA GLN A 341 10.38 -25.49 -8.38
C GLN A 341 9.56 -24.87 -9.53
N ASN A 342 9.71 -23.56 -9.74
CA ASN A 342 9.03 -22.79 -10.77
C ASN A 342 10.02 -21.98 -11.63
N PRO A 343 11.00 -22.65 -12.29
CA PRO A 343 12.13 -21.95 -12.91
C PRO A 343 11.74 -21.09 -14.13
N ILE A 344 10.63 -21.38 -14.78
CA ILE A 344 10.09 -20.57 -15.88
C ILE A 344 9.51 -19.26 -15.34
N LEU A 345 8.81 -19.33 -14.23
CA LEU A 345 8.17 -18.18 -13.60
C LEU A 345 9.16 -17.33 -12.80
N TYR A 346 10.12 -17.98 -12.13
CA TYR A 346 11.04 -17.38 -11.15
C TYR A 346 12.50 -17.74 -11.46
N SER A 347 12.98 -17.33 -12.63
CA SER A 347 14.30 -17.69 -13.14
C SER A 347 15.47 -17.18 -12.30
N ASN A 348 15.28 -16.09 -11.57
CA ASN A 348 16.26 -15.46 -10.68
C ASN A 348 15.55 -14.60 -9.62
N PHE A 349 16.33 -14.00 -8.72
CA PHE A 349 15.81 -13.15 -7.65
C PHE A 349 14.96 -11.99 -8.17
N THR A 350 15.48 -11.21 -9.11
CA THR A 350 14.81 -9.98 -9.58
C THR A 350 13.49 -10.28 -10.28
N VAL A 351 13.48 -11.28 -11.17
CA VAL A 351 12.24 -11.72 -11.84
C VAL A 351 11.21 -12.22 -10.83
N MET A 352 11.64 -12.96 -9.80
CA MET A 352 10.73 -13.39 -8.75
C MET A 352 10.22 -12.20 -7.95
N GLN A 353 11.10 -11.26 -7.57
CA GLN A 353 10.72 -10.09 -6.76
C GLN A 353 9.72 -9.20 -7.49
N ASP A 354 9.95 -8.90 -8.76
CA ASP A 354 9.06 -8.06 -9.55
C ASP A 354 7.65 -8.68 -9.66
N ARG A 355 7.57 -10.01 -9.80
CA ARG A 355 6.27 -10.73 -9.80
C ARG A 355 5.59 -10.75 -8.43
N LEU A 356 6.35 -10.89 -7.35
CA LEU A 356 5.81 -10.84 -5.99
C LEU A 356 5.26 -9.45 -5.68
N GLU A 357 6.00 -8.41 -6.03
CA GLU A 357 5.58 -7.02 -5.88
C GLU A 357 4.23 -6.80 -6.56
N GLN A 358 4.12 -7.12 -7.84
CA GLN A 358 2.86 -6.99 -8.57
C GLN A 358 1.73 -7.81 -7.93
N GLY A 359 2.02 -8.98 -7.40
CA GLY A 359 1.02 -9.82 -6.74
C GLY A 359 0.44 -9.22 -5.46
N TYR A 360 1.28 -8.57 -4.66
CA TYR A 360 0.83 -7.87 -3.46
C TYR A 360 0.05 -6.59 -3.79
N ILE A 361 0.44 -5.88 -4.85
CA ILE A 361 -0.33 -4.77 -5.40
C ILE A 361 -1.71 -5.24 -5.81
N ASP A 362 -1.80 -6.33 -6.57
CA ASP A 362 -3.08 -6.89 -7.01
C ASP A 362 -3.95 -7.35 -5.82
N TYR A 363 -3.38 -7.89 -4.74
CA TYR A 363 -4.15 -8.21 -3.52
C TYR A 363 -4.73 -6.95 -2.89
N ARG A 364 -3.91 -5.91 -2.67
CA ARG A 364 -4.36 -4.61 -2.14
C ARG A 364 -5.50 -4.05 -2.98
N ASP A 365 -5.32 -4.04 -4.29
CA ASP A 365 -6.27 -3.43 -5.21
C ASP A 365 -7.60 -4.19 -5.24
N ASN A 366 -7.57 -5.53 -5.20
CA ASN A 366 -8.79 -6.33 -5.07
C ASN A 366 -9.51 -6.08 -3.74
N VAL A 367 -8.79 -5.97 -2.63
CA VAL A 367 -9.39 -5.59 -1.34
C VAL A 367 -10.04 -4.22 -1.43
N SER A 368 -9.35 -3.23 -1.99
CA SER A 368 -9.86 -1.86 -2.13
C SER A 368 -11.08 -1.77 -3.04
N LEU A 369 -11.20 -2.68 -4.02
CA LEU A 369 -12.37 -2.75 -4.91
C LEU A 369 -13.57 -3.45 -4.26
N GLU A 370 -13.32 -4.50 -3.50
CA GLU A 370 -14.38 -5.36 -2.98
C GLU A 370 -14.83 -4.97 -1.56
N THR A 371 -14.04 -4.16 -0.84
CA THR A 371 -14.32 -3.77 0.56
C THR A 371 -14.04 -2.28 0.80
N SER A 372 -14.44 -1.80 1.98
CA SER A 372 -14.05 -0.47 2.50
C SER A 372 -12.90 -0.54 3.50
N ALA A 373 -12.26 -1.70 3.64
CA ALA A 373 -11.20 -1.92 4.61
C ALA A 373 -9.95 -1.10 4.29
N GLU A 374 -9.31 -0.58 5.33
CA GLU A 374 -7.99 0.05 5.18
C GLU A 374 -6.94 -1.03 4.96
N ILE A 375 -6.25 -0.97 3.82
CA ILE A 375 -5.21 -1.91 3.46
C ILE A 375 -3.93 -1.20 3.01
N TYR A 376 -2.80 -1.70 3.50
CA TYR A 376 -1.46 -1.15 3.25
C TYR A 376 -0.51 -2.26 2.82
N ILE A 377 0.65 -1.90 2.24
CA ILE A 377 1.73 -2.83 1.91
C ILE A 377 3.01 -2.38 2.59
N ALA A 378 3.62 -3.23 3.40
CA ALA A 378 4.99 -3.07 3.87
C ALA A 378 5.96 -3.68 2.83
N PRO A 379 6.79 -2.88 2.16
CA PRO A 379 7.56 -3.30 0.98
C PRO A 379 8.86 -4.04 1.35
N VAL A 380 8.76 -5.08 2.20
CA VAL A 380 9.94 -5.81 2.71
C VAL A 380 10.79 -6.39 1.58
N GLY A 381 10.14 -6.99 0.57
CA GLY A 381 10.84 -7.55 -0.58
C GLY A 381 11.64 -6.51 -1.35
N LEU A 382 11.16 -5.26 -1.40
CA LEU A 382 11.89 -4.15 -2.05
C LEU A 382 13.13 -3.73 -1.26
N ALA A 383 13.15 -3.87 0.06
CA ALA A 383 14.37 -3.64 0.84
C ALA A 383 15.45 -4.70 0.56
N PHE A 384 15.05 -5.97 0.35
CA PHE A 384 15.96 -7.00 -0.17
C PHE A 384 16.48 -6.63 -1.57
N LYS A 385 15.59 -6.15 -2.45
CA LYS A 385 15.95 -5.71 -3.81
C LYS A 385 16.88 -4.50 -3.78
N HIS A 386 16.65 -3.52 -2.90
CA HIS A 386 17.50 -2.36 -2.74
C HIS A 386 18.95 -2.76 -2.38
N ILE A 387 19.14 -3.70 -1.45
CA ILE A 387 20.47 -4.21 -1.10
C ILE A 387 21.10 -4.96 -2.27
N HIS A 388 20.34 -5.81 -2.97
CA HIS A 388 20.80 -6.50 -4.17
C HIS A 388 21.30 -5.52 -5.22
N ASP A 389 20.46 -4.55 -5.59
CA ASP A 389 20.72 -3.60 -6.68
C ASP A 389 21.85 -2.63 -6.35
N SER A 390 22.00 -2.23 -5.08
CA SER A 390 23.13 -1.41 -4.62
C SER A 390 24.47 -2.12 -4.77
N ILE A 391 24.52 -3.44 -4.54
CA ILE A 391 25.71 -4.26 -4.77
C ILE A 391 26.02 -4.33 -6.26
N VAL A 392 25.01 -4.56 -7.10
CA VAL A 392 25.17 -4.59 -8.56
C VAL A 392 25.65 -3.24 -9.09
N ALA A 393 25.04 -2.15 -8.63
CA ALA A 393 25.43 -0.79 -9.03
C ALA A 393 26.88 -0.43 -8.66
N SER A 394 27.39 -0.99 -7.56
CA SER A 394 28.80 -0.84 -7.17
C SER A 394 29.76 -1.78 -7.92
N GLY A 395 29.26 -2.58 -8.86
CA GLY A 395 30.03 -3.56 -9.63
C GLY A 395 30.31 -4.87 -8.86
N GLY A 396 29.65 -5.09 -7.72
CA GLY A 396 29.74 -6.29 -6.92
C GLY A 396 28.88 -7.44 -7.45
N ASN A 397 29.03 -8.62 -6.81
CA ASN A 397 28.20 -9.78 -7.08
C ASN A 397 27.30 -10.07 -5.86
N PRO A 398 25.97 -9.84 -5.95
CA PRO A 398 25.06 -10.11 -4.84
C PRO A 398 25.02 -11.59 -4.43
N LEU A 399 25.34 -12.51 -5.33
CA LEU A 399 25.40 -13.95 -5.03
C LEU A 399 26.75 -14.40 -4.44
N SER A 400 27.68 -13.49 -4.19
CA SER A 400 28.91 -13.82 -3.44
C SER A 400 28.54 -14.18 -2.00
N PRO A 401 29.09 -15.28 -1.44
CA PRO A 401 28.84 -15.68 -0.04
C PRO A 401 29.21 -14.61 0.99
N THR A 402 30.00 -13.61 0.61
CA THR A 402 30.43 -12.50 1.47
C THR A 402 29.59 -11.24 1.25
N SER A 403 28.62 -11.24 0.35
CA SER A 403 27.76 -10.08 0.11
C SER A 403 26.69 -9.94 1.19
N THR A 404 26.29 -8.71 1.49
CA THR A 404 25.19 -8.43 2.41
C THR A 404 23.90 -9.09 1.93
N PHE A 405 23.59 -9.04 0.63
CA PHE A 405 22.41 -9.68 0.07
C PHE A 405 22.41 -11.21 0.30
N TYR A 406 23.53 -11.89 0.02
CA TYR A 406 23.63 -13.33 0.30
C TYR A 406 23.37 -13.65 1.78
N GLY A 407 23.88 -12.79 2.66
CA GLY A 407 23.75 -12.91 4.12
C GLY A 407 22.33 -12.69 4.65
N LEU A 408 21.40 -12.14 3.86
CA LEU A 408 19.98 -12.00 4.25
C LEU A 408 19.24 -13.34 4.33
N TYR A 409 19.76 -14.38 3.71
CA TYR A 409 19.10 -15.68 3.61
C TYR A 409 19.77 -16.75 4.47
N SER A 410 18.97 -17.67 4.94
CA SER A 410 19.42 -18.94 5.45
C SER A 410 20.08 -19.80 4.36
N ALA A 411 20.64 -20.94 4.72
CA ALA A 411 21.37 -21.81 3.79
C ALA A 411 20.54 -22.28 2.57
N ASP A 412 19.22 -22.38 2.73
CA ASP A 412 18.30 -22.79 1.67
C ASP A 412 18.07 -21.71 0.60
N GLY A 413 18.47 -20.46 0.85
CA GLY A 413 18.30 -19.33 -0.05
C GLY A 413 16.84 -18.86 -0.20
N SER A 414 15.97 -19.27 0.72
CA SER A 414 14.53 -18.96 0.77
C SER A 414 14.14 -18.28 2.08
N HIS A 415 14.32 -18.99 3.20
CA HIS A 415 14.05 -18.43 4.53
C HIS A 415 15.04 -17.33 4.89
N PRO A 416 14.62 -16.35 5.69
CA PRO A 416 15.52 -15.27 6.10
C PRO A 416 16.53 -15.77 7.13
N SER A 417 17.71 -15.22 7.08
CA SER A 417 18.65 -15.25 8.21
C SER A 417 18.20 -14.27 9.30
N THR A 418 18.93 -14.20 10.42
CA THR A 418 18.69 -13.16 11.42
C THR A 418 18.77 -11.75 10.82
N SER A 419 19.72 -11.50 9.89
CA SER A 419 19.83 -10.22 9.19
C SER A 419 18.64 -9.94 8.27
N GLY A 420 18.12 -10.96 7.58
CA GLY A 420 16.92 -10.82 6.75
C GLY A 420 15.67 -10.53 7.56
N SER A 421 15.47 -11.24 8.70
CA SER A 421 14.35 -10.95 9.60
C SER A 421 14.47 -9.56 10.23
N TYR A 422 15.68 -9.13 10.58
CA TYR A 422 15.91 -7.79 11.13
C TYR A 422 15.60 -6.70 10.09
N LEU A 423 16.01 -6.86 8.83
CA LEU A 423 15.64 -5.97 7.75
C LEU A 423 14.11 -5.88 7.60
N SER A 424 13.44 -7.04 7.67
CA SER A 424 11.97 -7.09 7.62
C SER A 424 11.34 -6.33 8.78
N ALA A 425 11.84 -6.49 10.00
CA ALA A 425 11.37 -5.76 11.18
C ALA A 425 11.57 -4.24 11.03
N CYS A 426 12.70 -3.79 10.46
CA CYS A 426 12.97 -2.37 10.21
C CYS A 426 11.98 -1.77 9.18
N VAL A 427 11.65 -2.51 8.11
CA VAL A 427 10.65 -2.06 7.12
C VAL A 427 9.26 -2.00 7.74
N LEU A 428 8.86 -3.03 8.48
CA LEU A 428 7.57 -3.05 9.19
C LEU A 428 7.47 -1.90 10.19
N PHE A 429 8.53 -1.67 10.98
CA PHE A 429 8.60 -0.53 11.89
C PHE A 429 8.36 0.80 11.16
N ALA A 430 9.14 1.07 10.11
CA ALA A 430 9.01 2.31 9.35
C ALA A 430 7.64 2.46 8.68
N ALA A 431 7.09 1.37 8.11
CA ALA A 431 5.78 1.38 7.46
C ALA A 431 4.63 1.56 8.46
N LEU A 432 4.76 1.07 9.69
CA LEU A 432 3.75 1.22 10.73
C LEU A 432 3.79 2.59 11.41
N THR A 433 4.98 3.12 11.67
CA THR A 433 5.16 4.29 12.54
C THR A 433 5.40 5.60 11.79
N GLY A 434 5.95 5.53 10.57
CA GLY A 434 6.47 6.73 9.89
C GLY A 434 7.82 7.19 10.43
N ASP A 435 8.39 6.50 11.40
CA ASP A 435 9.69 6.83 11.99
C ASP A 435 10.83 6.06 11.34
N SER A 436 12.01 6.67 11.30
CA SER A 436 13.19 6.01 10.75
C SER A 436 13.71 4.94 11.74
N PRO A 437 13.99 3.71 11.26
CA PRO A 437 14.62 2.70 12.09
C PRO A 437 16.11 2.97 12.36
N VAL A 438 16.70 3.98 11.71
CA VAL A 438 18.13 4.30 11.81
C VAL A 438 18.49 4.74 13.23
N GLY A 439 19.45 4.03 13.83
CA GLY A 439 19.92 4.29 15.18
C GLY A 439 19.15 3.57 16.28
N LEU A 440 18.05 2.87 15.98
CA LEU A 440 17.36 2.05 16.95
C LEU A 440 18.21 0.85 17.36
N THR A 441 17.99 0.39 18.58
CA THR A 441 18.68 -0.76 19.15
C THR A 441 17.78 -1.98 19.20
N ASP A 442 18.41 -3.14 19.12
CA ASP A 442 17.76 -4.45 19.24
C ASP A 442 18.63 -5.38 20.10
N ASN A 443 18.11 -6.53 20.45
CA ASN A 443 18.82 -7.55 21.23
C ASN A 443 19.67 -8.49 20.35
N THR A 444 19.81 -8.24 19.05
CA THR A 444 20.65 -9.09 18.20
C THR A 444 22.14 -8.83 18.44
N THR A 445 22.95 -9.85 18.23
CA THR A 445 24.43 -9.74 18.27
C THR A 445 25.02 -9.28 16.93
N MET A 446 24.21 -8.63 16.10
CA MET A 446 24.60 -8.17 14.77
C MET A 446 25.69 -7.09 14.84
N ASP A 447 26.65 -7.14 13.90
CA ASP A 447 27.62 -6.08 13.72
C ASP A 447 26.96 -4.71 13.50
N ALA A 448 27.46 -3.68 14.17
CA ALA A 448 26.87 -2.35 14.15
C ALA A 448 26.82 -1.72 12.74
N THR A 449 27.82 -2.01 11.89
CA THR A 449 27.88 -1.51 10.51
C THR A 449 26.82 -2.20 9.66
N LEU A 450 26.66 -3.52 9.81
CA LEU A 450 25.62 -4.28 9.13
C LEU A 450 24.23 -3.81 9.58
N ARG A 451 24.00 -3.65 10.89
CA ARG A 451 22.74 -3.13 11.44
C ARG A 451 22.39 -1.80 10.80
N LEU A 452 23.30 -0.83 10.80
CA LEU A 452 23.08 0.48 10.19
C LEU A 452 22.76 0.38 8.71
N THR A 453 23.45 -0.48 7.95
CA THR A 453 23.17 -0.70 6.52
C THR A 453 21.74 -1.20 6.30
N LEU A 454 21.26 -2.15 7.13
CA LEU A 454 19.90 -2.69 7.01
C LEU A 454 18.85 -1.66 7.40
N GLN A 455 19.08 -0.89 8.44
CA GLN A 455 18.21 0.22 8.85
C GLN A 455 18.09 1.29 7.77
N GLN A 456 19.22 1.68 7.16
CA GLN A 456 19.24 2.64 6.05
C GLN A 456 18.50 2.12 4.82
N ALA A 457 18.66 0.83 4.48
CA ALA A 457 17.95 0.23 3.37
C ALA A 457 16.43 0.21 3.60
N ALA A 458 15.99 -0.08 4.82
CA ALA A 458 14.58 -0.03 5.19
C ALA A 458 14.01 1.41 5.10
N ALA A 459 14.73 2.39 5.66
CA ALA A 459 14.34 3.79 5.60
C ALA A 459 14.28 4.30 4.15
N GLU A 460 15.26 3.96 3.31
CA GLU A 460 15.28 4.36 1.90
C GLU A 460 14.07 3.85 1.14
N VAL A 461 13.71 2.59 1.33
CA VAL A 461 12.59 1.98 0.60
C VAL A 461 11.24 2.50 1.06
N VAL A 462 11.08 2.79 2.35
CA VAL A 462 9.80 3.29 2.87
C VAL A 462 9.62 4.78 2.61
N PHE A 463 10.65 5.60 2.82
CA PHE A 463 10.51 7.07 2.75
C PHE A 463 10.89 7.68 1.41
N ASN A 464 11.76 7.02 0.63
CA ASN A 464 12.21 7.50 -0.68
C ASN A 464 11.86 6.52 -1.80
N GLY A 465 11.05 5.50 -1.51
CA GLY A 465 10.59 4.50 -2.47
C GLY A 465 9.53 5.02 -3.43
N SER A 466 8.82 4.11 -4.07
CA SER A 466 7.73 4.45 -4.98
C SER A 466 6.56 5.10 -4.23
N SER A 467 6.00 6.17 -4.77
CA SER A 467 4.75 6.79 -4.30
C SER A 467 3.51 5.89 -4.45
N GLU A 468 3.68 4.69 -4.98
CA GLU A 468 2.62 3.69 -5.12
C GLU A 468 2.19 3.09 -3.78
N TYR A 469 3.07 3.12 -2.78
CA TYR A 469 2.78 2.62 -1.44
C TYR A 469 2.34 3.78 -0.54
N ILE A 470 1.12 3.66 -0.02
CA ILE A 470 0.56 4.56 1.00
C ILE A 470 0.66 3.84 2.33
N TYR A 471 1.05 4.55 3.38
CA TYR A 471 1.22 4.01 4.72
C TYR A 471 0.17 4.55 5.70
N PRO A 472 -0.09 3.89 6.84
CA PRO A 472 -1.08 4.35 7.82
C PRO A 472 -0.88 5.80 8.27
N TRP A 473 0.35 6.22 8.44
CA TRP A 473 0.70 7.58 8.84
C TRP A 473 0.53 8.62 7.71
N GLU A 474 0.59 8.23 6.44
CA GLU A 474 0.25 9.08 5.29
C GLU A 474 -1.27 9.18 5.11
N ALA A 475 -1.98 8.07 5.26
CA ALA A 475 -3.44 8.04 5.15
C ALA A 475 -4.14 8.86 6.26
N SER A 476 -3.49 9.08 7.40
CA SER A 476 -3.98 9.99 8.45
C SER A 476 -3.86 11.47 8.10
N GLY A 477 -3.35 11.80 6.90
CA GLY A 477 -3.23 13.18 6.43
C GLY A 477 -2.10 13.98 7.08
N VAL A 478 -1.20 13.32 7.79
CA VAL A 478 0.01 13.96 8.32
C VAL A 478 1.09 13.90 7.25
N ILE A 479 1.11 14.88 6.34
CA ILE A 479 2.27 15.05 5.47
C ILE A 479 3.38 15.66 6.32
N GLN A 480 4.44 14.89 6.56
CA GLN A 480 5.65 15.41 7.17
C GLN A 480 6.34 16.37 6.18
N ALA A 481 6.08 17.67 6.32
CA ALA A 481 6.98 18.65 5.74
C ALA A 481 8.35 18.48 6.43
N MET A 482 9.39 18.17 5.66
CA MET A 482 10.77 18.15 6.18
C MET A 482 11.02 19.44 6.94
N SER A 483 11.26 19.34 8.24
CA SER A 483 11.47 20.46 9.14
C SER A 483 12.72 21.24 8.74
N GLN A 484 12.54 22.36 8.10
CA GLN A 484 13.57 23.40 8.14
C GLN A 484 13.44 24.09 9.50
N HIS A 485 14.56 24.29 10.17
CA HIS A 485 14.65 24.90 11.48
C HIS A 485 13.80 26.17 11.60
N SER A 486 12.84 26.18 12.53
CA SER A 486 12.12 27.37 12.94
C SER A 486 12.77 27.93 14.19
N SER A 487 13.29 29.13 14.15
CA SER A 487 13.74 29.83 15.35
C SER A 487 13.04 31.20 15.45
N PHE A 488 12.27 31.36 16.50
CA PHE A 488 11.57 32.64 16.75
C PHE A 488 12.09 33.23 18.05
N PRO A 489 12.50 34.52 18.07
CA PRO A 489 12.89 35.16 19.30
C PRO A 489 11.77 35.17 20.33
N ALA A 490 12.13 35.07 21.61
CA ALA A 490 11.16 35.08 22.70
C ALA A 490 10.23 36.30 22.65
N GLY A 491 8.94 36.08 22.81
CA GLY A 491 7.93 37.14 22.81
C GLY A 491 7.34 37.46 21.43
N TRP A 492 7.85 36.90 20.36
CA TRP A 492 7.20 36.99 19.05
C TRP A 492 6.02 36.03 19.00
N GLU A 493 4.90 36.47 18.42
CA GLU A 493 3.69 35.67 18.31
C GLU A 493 3.36 35.44 16.83
N VAL A 494 3.07 34.19 16.49
CA VAL A 494 2.59 33.79 15.15
C VAL A 494 1.35 32.93 15.33
N ARG A 495 0.24 33.36 14.73
CA ARG A 495 -1.01 32.63 14.81
C ARG A 495 -1.82 32.72 13.53
N TRP A 496 -2.53 31.68 13.21
CA TRP A 496 -3.57 31.73 12.19
C TRP A 496 -4.78 32.50 12.71
N LEU A 497 -5.41 33.32 11.87
CA LEU A 497 -6.70 33.93 12.15
C LEU A 497 -7.84 33.00 11.76
N ASP A 498 -7.61 32.23 10.65
CA ASP A 498 -8.47 31.17 10.19
C ASP A 498 -7.58 29.91 10.12
N ASP A 499 -7.77 28.97 11.03
CA ASP A 499 -6.92 27.78 11.18
C ASP A 499 -7.53 26.54 10.52
N GLN A 500 -8.70 26.66 9.89
CA GLN A 500 -9.40 25.57 9.23
C GLN A 500 -9.84 25.98 7.82
N ILE A 501 -9.63 25.07 6.86
CA ILE A 501 -10.20 25.16 5.53
C ILE A 501 -11.01 23.90 5.30
N GLU A 502 -12.30 24.05 5.07
CA GLU A 502 -13.22 22.94 4.94
C GLU A 502 -13.65 22.74 3.48
N ASN A 503 -13.67 21.47 3.04
CA ASN A 503 -14.21 21.05 1.76
C ASN A 503 -13.55 21.74 0.53
N LEU A 504 -12.24 21.97 0.58
CA LEU A 504 -11.50 22.48 -0.57
C LEU A 504 -11.49 21.45 -1.69
N SER A 505 -12.12 21.78 -2.81
CA SER A 505 -12.22 20.86 -3.96
C SER A 505 -10.84 20.54 -4.54
N ALA A 506 -10.74 19.41 -5.23
CA ALA A 506 -9.56 19.10 -6.04
C ALA A 506 -9.22 20.27 -6.97
N ASN A 507 -7.95 20.64 -7.05
CA ASN A 507 -7.44 21.83 -7.75
C ASN A 507 -8.05 23.16 -7.27
N GLY A 508 -8.72 23.17 -6.12
CA GLY A 508 -9.24 24.38 -5.48
C GLY A 508 -8.15 25.12 -4.72
N GLN A 509 -8.41 26.41 -4.47
CA GLN A 509 -7.54 27.27 -3.67
C GLN A 509 -8.39 28.17 -2.77
N GLU A 510 -7.98 28.30 -1.52
CA GLU A 510 -8.50 29.28 -0.55
C GLU A 510 -7.37 30.07 0.07
N THR A 511 -7.70 31.19 0.71
CA THR A 511 -6.71 32.04 1.38
C THR A 511 -6.96 32.04 2.88
N ALA A 512 -5.95 31.65 3.66
CA ALA A 512 -5.92 31.78 5.10
C ALA A 512 -5.03 32.97 5.51
N THR A 513 -5.30 33.53 6.69
CA THR A 513 -4.54 34.68 7.20
C THR A 513 -3.67 34.27 8.37
N LEU A 514 -2.38 34.47 8.24
CA LEU A 514 -1.40 34.31 9.31
C LEU A 514 -1.01 35.64 9.89
N ARG A 515 -1.20 35.86 11.19
CA ARG A 515 -0.78 37.08 11.90
C ARG A 515 0.55 36.84 12.60
N ILE A 516 1.49 37.76 12.35
CA ILE A 516 2.79 37.81 13.03
C ILE A 516 2.80 39.09 13.86
N THR A 517 3.09 38.98 15.16
CA THR A 517 3.20 40.12 16.09
C THR A 517 4.61 40.18 16.68
N ILE A 518 5.24 41.32 16.56
CA ILE A 518 6.57 41.59 17.12
C ILE A 518 6.43 42.41 18.38
N PRO A 519 7.00 42.02 19.54
CA PRO A 519 6.93 42.80 20.76
C PRO A 519 7.67 44.15 20.62
N SER A 520 7.25 45.14 21.38
CA SER A 520 7.78 46.50 21.26
C SER A 520 9.24 46.67 21.75
N ASP A 521 9.73 45.68 22.50
CA ASP A 521 11.11 45.61 23.00
C ASP A 521 12.02 44.70 22.12
N ALA A 522 11.53 44.24 20.98
CA ALA A 522 12.33 43.48 20.06
C ALA A 522 13.57 44.23 19.58
N SER A 523 14.71 43.58 19.60
CA SER A 523 15.98 44.18 19.15
C SER A 523 15.97 44.42 17.65
N PRO A 524 16.36 45.63 17.16
CA PRO A 524 16.51 45.86 15.73
C PRO A 524 17.47 44.87 15.10
N GLY A 525 17.08 44.28 13.96
CA GLY A 525 17.87 43.27 13.25
C GLY A 525 17.70 41.84 13.81
N ALA A 526 16.85 41.63 14.81
CA ALA A 526 16.47 40.28 15.22
C ALA A 526 15.74 39.57 14.06
N THR A 527 16.07 38.33 13.82
CA THR A 527 15.48 37.49 12.76
C THR A 527 14.86 36.25 13.36
N GLY A 528 13.76 35.81 12.79
CA GLY A 528 13.13 34.53 13.10
C GLY A 528 12.72 33.80 11.83
N VAL A 529 12.75 32.47 11.87
CA VAL A 529 12.28 31.61 10.80
C VAL A 529 11.09 30.82 11.33
N ARG A 530 10.03 30.70 10.56
CA ARG A 530 8.84 29.95 10.94
C ARG A 530 8.46 28.97 9.83
N CYS A 531 8.29 27.73 10.21
CA CYS A 531 7.72 26.71 9.35
C CYS A 531 6.20 26.73 9.50
N LEU A 532 5.49 26.70 8.38
CA LEU A 532 4.04 26.56 8.34
C LEU A 532 3.70 25.12 8.02
N LEU A 533 2.74 24.58 8.76
CA LEU A 533 2.31 23.19 8.66
C LEU A 533 0.81 23.13 8.40
N TYR A 534 0.38 22.06 7.76
CA TYR A 534 -1.02 21.74 7.55
C TYR A 534 -1.24 20.24 7.76
N THR A 535 -2.47 19.85 8.09
CA THR A 535 -2.91 18.48 8.19
C THR A 535 -4.26 18.31 7.52
N SER A 536 -4.47 17.15 6.90
CA SER A 536 -5.77 16.74 6.38
C SER A 536 -6.40 15.75 7.37
N PRO A 537 -7.67 15.93 7.77
CA PRO A 537 -8.32 14.97 8.65
C PRO A 537 -8.46 13.61 7.99
N SER A 538 -8.16 12.55 8.73
CA SER A 538 -8.32 11.16 8.30
C SER A 538 -9.76 10.86 7.84
N PRO A 539 -9.98 9.96 6.87
CA PRO A 539 -11.32 9.46 6.53
C PRO A 539 -12.11 8.97 7.74
N ARG A 540 -11.46 8.36 8.74
CA ARG A 540 -12.09 7.93 10.00
C ARG A 540 -12.66 9.09 10.82
N ASP A 541 -11.98 10.23 10.85
CA ASP A 541 -12.46 11.39 11.60
C ASP A 541 -13.68 12.03 10.94
N ARG A 542 -13.79 11.93 9.62
CA ARG A 542 -14.96 12.40 8.86
C ARG A 542 -16.23 11.58 9.14
N THR A 543 -16.11 10.29 9.41
CA THR A 543 -17.26 9.44 9.72
C THR A 543 -17.75 9.61 11.17
N ARG A 544 -16.86 9.90 12.12
CA ARG A 544 -17.23 10.16 13.52
C ARG A 544 -17.95 11.49 13.72
N SER A 545 -17.62 12.51 12.93
CA SER A 545 -18.28 13.83 13.02
C SER A 545 -19.71 13.86 12.48
N ARG A 546 -20.16 12.79 11.80
CA ARG A 546 -21.52 12.66 11.23
C ARG A 546 -22.54 11.93 12.09
N MET A 547 -22.19 11.47 13.29
CA MET A 547 -23.21 10.96 14.20
C MET A 547 -23.97 12.12 14.83
N PRO A 548 -25.29 12.30 14.57
CA PRO A 548 -26.07 13.27 15.29
C PRO A 548 -26.12 12.83 16.76
N SER A 549 -25.78 13.72 17.66
CA SER A 549 -26.05 13.54 19.07
C SER A 549 -27.54 13.31 19.23
N SER A 550 -27.96 12.08 19.36
CA SER A 550 -29.31 11.74 19.79
C SER A 550 -29.43 12.14 21.24
N ALA A 551 -30.33 13.10 21.49
CA ALA A 551 -30.80 13.52 22.79
C ALA A 551 -31.44 12.35 23.57
#